data_c9c68e31fd645eeebec3102d3519f6d1
#
_entry.id   c9c68e31fd645eeebec3102d3519f6d1
#
_cell.length_a   1.000
_cell.length_b   1.000
_cell.length_c   1.000
_cell.angle_alpha   90.00
_cell.angle_beta   90.00
_cell.angle_gamma   90.00
#
_symmetry.space_group_name_H-M   'P 1'
#
loop_
_entity.id
_entity.type
_entity.pdbx_description
1 polymer ?
#
loop_
_entity_poly.entity_id
_entity_poly.type
_entity_poly.pdbx_seq_one_letter_code
_entity_poly.pdbx_strand_id
1 'polypeptide(L)'
;MSNEAIDNVAADGISYFTPAQDPPSGTGVAPKVDGNPIPKLFTPLKLRGVTFPNRIFLSPLCQYSAQNGYANDWHLTHLGGIIQRGPGLAIVEATAVQANGRITPQDVGLWEDGQIEPLKRIVEFAHGQSQKIAIQLAHAGRKATCVAPWLDMNAVATKEVGGWPDDVVAPSAIPWLEGVNPTPRALSVEEIAQFKKDFVAAAQRAVKAGFDVIEIHSAHGYLLHEFLSPVSNQRTDNYGGSFENRTRLLLETTEAVRAAIPEDMPLLVRISASDWFEFSEEGSELRTQYHPTPESSWTVAQSQKLAPLLAARGAAAPIKAGPGYQSHFSQTIKQSLGESTMAVSAVGGINNGALAEQLLQSGLDVVMAGRWFQKNPGLVYTLADELETDVKMANQIGWGFGGRGKARQKKL
;
A
#
# COMPACT_ATOMS: atom_id res chain seq x y z
N MET A 1 -11.51 41.17 30.54
CA MET A 1 -11.30 40.26 29.43
C MET A 1 -9.82 39.98 29.40
N SER A 2 -9.39 38.79 29.79
CA SER A 2 -7.99 38.36 29.71
C SER A 2 -7.57 38.37 28.25
N ASN A 3 -6.60 39.22 27.88
CA ASN A 3 -5.94 39.15 26.57
C ASN A 3 -5.10 37.85 26.54
N GLU A 4 -5.75 36.69 26.34
CA GLU A 4 -5.00 35.51 25.95
C GLU A 4 -4.34 35.78 24.60
N ALA A 5 -3.04 35.61 24.53
CA ALA A 5 -2.28 35.78 23.30
C ALA A 5 -2.84 34.78 22.25
N ILE A 6 -3.19 35.30 21.06
CA ILE A 6 -3.57 34.47 19.94
C ILE A 6 -2.28 33.97 19.29
N ASP A 7 -1.96 32.69 19.47
CA ASP A 7 -0.73 32.10 18.98
C ASP A 7 -0.99 31.16 17.81
N ASN A 8 -0.06 31.08 16.86
CA ASN A 8 -0.04 30.10 15.78
C ASN A 8 0.84 28.94 16.22
N VAL A 9 0.23 27.98 16.96
CA VAL A 9 0.94 26.88 17.60
C VAL A 9 1.62 26.03 16.57
N ALA A 10 2.93 25.78 16.71
CA ALA A 10 3.71 24.89 15.83
C ALA A 10 3.31 23.42 16.04
N ALA A 11 3.44 22.63 14.99
CA ALA A 11 3.40 21.17 15.11
C ALA A 11 4.59 20.69 15.93
N ASP A 12 4.35 19.78 16.87
CA ASP A 12 5.37 19.27 17.78
C ASP A 12 6.32 18.27 17.08
N GLY A 13 7.60 18.30 17.46
CA GLY A 13 8.60 17.34 16.96
C GLY A 13 9.02 17.53 15.50
N ILE A 14 8.71 18.66 14.86
CA ILE A 14 9.03 18.97 13.46
C ILE A 14 10.21 19.94 13.39
N SER A 15 11.16 19.69 12.48
CA SER A 15 12.38 20.49 12.35
C SER A 15 12.19 21.89 11.76
N TYR A 16 11.02 22.18 11.19
CA TYR A 16 10.64 23.47 10.61
C TYR A 16 9.28 23.93 11.12
N PHE A 17 9.00 25.22 11.02
CA PHE A 17 7.69 25.74 11.43
C PHE A 17 6.59 25.29 10.46
N THR A 18 5.59 24.60 10.97
CA THR A 18 4.27 24.36 10.36
C THR A 18 3.22 24.42 11.46
N PRO A 19 2.05 25.06 11.25
CA PRO A 19 1.03 25.10 12.29
C PRO A 19 0.47 23.71 12.58
N ALA A 20 0.21 23.43 13.83
CA ALA A 20 -0.45 22.20 14.27
C ALA A 20 -1.82 22.04 13.59
N GLN A 21 -2.12 20.81 13.17
CA GLN A 21 -3.40 20.43 12.57
C GLN A 21 -4.18 19.58 13.58
N ASP A 22 -5.10 20.21 14.32
CA ASP A 22 -5.95 19.53 15.30
C ASP A 22 -7.42 19.97 15.12
N PRO A 23 -8.31 19.03 14.75
CA PRO A 23 -8.01 17.69 14.24
C PRO A 23 -7.33 17.73 12.86
N PRO A 24 -6.68 16.61 12.43
CA PRO A 24 -6.01 16.55 11.13
C PRO A 24 -6.97 16.70 9.96
N SER A 25 -6.44 17.12 8.81
CA SER A 25 -7.20 17.21 7.56
C SER A 25 -7.86 15.87 7.23
N GLY A 26 -9.05 15.89 6.65
CA GLY A 26 -9.83 14.69 6.30
C GLY A 26 -10.65 14.10 7.46
N THR A 27 -10.54 14.66 8.67
CA THR A 27 -11.41 14.29 9.80
C THR A 27 -12.84 14.74 9.54
N GLY A 28 -13.80 13.83 9.62
CA GLY A 28 -15.23 14.15 9.47
C GLY A 28 -15.73 15.06 10.58
N VAL A 29 -16.55 16.04 10.23
CA VAL A 29 -17.23 16.92 11.19
C VAL A 29 -18.57 16.28 11.57
N ALA A 30 -18.71 15.85 12.81
CA ALA A 30 -19.89 15.16 13.32
C ALA A 30 -20.64 16.02 14.37
N PRO A 31 -22.01 16.02 14.40
CA PRO A 31 -22.89 15.46 13.34
C PRO A 31 -22.85 16.30 12.06
N LYS A 32 -23.49 15.83 11.00
CA LYS A 32 -23.74 16.65 9.79
C LYS A 32 -24.60 17.85 10.15
N VAL A 33 -24.63 18.87 9.28
CA VAL A 33 -25.43 20.10 9.48
C VAL A 33 -26.93 19.80 9.65
N ASP A 34 -27.43 18.73 8.99
CA ASP A 34 -28.81 18.26 9.10
C ASP A 34 -29.07 17.39 10.35
N GLY A 35 -28.08 17.21 11.21
CA GLY A 35 -28.16 16.37 12.43
C GLY A 35 -27.98 14.88 12.19
N ASN A 36 -27.84 14.42 10.95
CA ASN A 36 -27.59 13.02 10.64
C ASN A 36 -26.15 12.58 10.99
N PRO A 37 -25.90 11.28 11.21
CA PRO A 37 -24.56 10.77 11.37
C PRO A 37 -23.73 10.96 10.09
N ILE A 38 -22.42 11.18 10.26
CA ILE A 38 -21.50 11.22 9.14
C ILE A 38 -21.37 9.84 8.48
N PRO A 39 -21.09 9.75 7.16
CA PRO A 39 -20.83 8.50 6.49
C PRO A 39 -19.68 7.70 7.17
N LYS A 40 -19.77 6.37 7.13
CA LYS A 40 -18.72 5.48 7.69
C LYS A 40 -17.34 5.79 7.12
N LEU A 41 -17.29 6.24 5.87
CA LEU A 41 -16.09 6.65 5.16
C LEU A 41 -15.25 7.67 5.95
N PHE A 42 -15.90 8.60 6.67
CA PHE A 42 -15.26 9.66 7.44
C PHE A 42 -15.20 9.40 8.95
N THR A 43 -15.54 8.17 9.38
CA THR A 43 -15.35 7.76 10.77
C THR A 43 -13.93 7.26 11.00
N PRO A 44 -13.35 7.48 12.19
CA PRO A 44 -12.01 6.99 12.49
C PRO A 44 -11.93 5.46 12.46
N LEU A 45 -10.74 4.96 12.17
CA LEU A 45 -10.39 3.54 12.24
C LEU A 45 -9.16 3.38 13.12
N LYS A 46 -9.20 2.45 14.07
CA LYS A 46 -8.05 2.10 14.89
C LYS A 46 -7.54 0.72 14.49
N LEU A 47 -6.27 0.62 14.12
CA LEU A 47 -5.55 -0.64 13.94
C LEU A 47 -4.37 -0.65 14.91
N ARG A 48 -4.34 -1.60 15.83
CA ARG A 48 -3.35 -1.65 16.92
C ARG A 48 -3.22 -0.29 17.65
N GLY A 49 -2.01 0.29 17.71
CA GLY A 49 -1.75 1.58 18.34
C GLY A 49 -2.08 2.80 17.48
N VAL A 50 -2.39 2.62 16.19
CA VAL A 50 -2.56 3.74 15.24
C VAL A 50 -4.04 4.00 14.97
N THR A 51 -4.44 5.27 15.09
CA THR A 51 -5.78 5.75 14.72
C THR A 51 -5.69 6.60 13.44
N PHE A 52 -6.50 6.24 12.45
CA PHE A 52 -6.63 6.95 11.18
C PHE A 52 -7.89 7.83 11.23
N PRO A 53 -7.83 9.10 10.75
CA PRO A 53 -8.96 10.03 10.86
C PRO A 53 -10.16 9.66 9.98
N ASN A 54 -9.93 8.90 8.93
CA ASN A 54 -10.96 8.40 8.02
C ASN A 54 -10.53 7.06 7.39
N ARG A 55 -11.37 6.50 6.53
CA ARG A 55 -11.18 5.18 5.92
C ARG A 55 -10.78 5.23 4.45
N ILE A 56 -10.24 6.35 3.99
CA ILE A 56 -9.79 6.59 2.62
C ILE A 56 -8.26 6.55 2.62
N PHE A 57 -7.66 5.49 2.07
CA PHE A 57 -6.21 5.34 2.04
C PHE A 57 -5.66 5.58 0.64
N LEU A 58 -4.54 6.29 0.56
CA LEU A 58 -3.75 6.35 -0.67
C LEU A 58 -3.04 5.00 -0.87
N SER A 59 -3.40 4.30 -1.95
CA SER A 59 -2.70 3.09 -2.38
C SER A 59 -1.29 3.41 -2.88
N PRO A 60 -0.28 2.55 -2.62
CA PRO A 60 1.07 2.76 -3.14
C PRO A 60 1.07 2.78 -4.67
N LEU A 61 1.75 3.75 -5.25
CA LEU A 61 1.86 3.99 -6.69
C LEU A 61 3.30 4.36 -7.04
N CYS A 62 3.99 3.48 -7.76
CA CYS A 62 5.36 3.71 -8.20
C CYS A 62 5.45 4.98 -9.05
N GLN A 63 6.41 5.83 -8.73
CA GLN A 63 6.66 7.09 -9.40
C GLN A 63 7.83 7.00 -10.40
N TYR A 64 8.61 5.91 -10.31
CA TYR A 64 9.74 5.66 -11.22
C TYR A 64 10.67 6.88 -11.36
N SER A 65 10.97 7.54 -10.23
CA SER A 65 11.68 8.83 -10.19
C SER A 65 12.82 8.85 -9.18
N ALA A 66 13.13 7.70 -8.56
CA ALA A 66 14.25 7.58 -7.63
C ALA A 66 15.59 7.46 -8.38
N GLN A 67 16.67 7.79 -7.72
CA GLN A 67 18.02 7.61 -8.19
C GLN A 67 18.78 6.65 -7.25
N ASN A 68 19.19 5.48 -7.78
CA ASN A 68 19.84 4.43 -6.97
C ASN A 68 19.04 4.05 -5.71
N GLY A 69 17.73 3.99 -5.82
CA GLY A 69 16.84 3.71 -4.69
C GLY A 69 16.55 4.89 -3.76
N TYR A 70 17.19 6.03 -3.92
CA TYR A 70 16.98 7.21 -3.08
C TYR A 70 15.76 8.00 -3.54
N ALA A 71 14.79 8.19 -2.65
CA ALA A 71 13.69 9.11 -2.86
C ALA A 71 14.23 10.55 -2.97
N ASN A 72 13.50 11.44 -3.63
CA ASN A 72 13.89 12.81 -3.89
C ASN A 72 12.71 13.78 -3.79
N ASP A 73 12.88 15.03 -4.23
CA ASP A 73 11.86 16.07 -4.14
C ASP A 73 10.58 15.76 -4.92
N TRP A 74 10.65 14.91 -5.98
CA TRP A 74 9.45 14.43 -6.64
C TRP A 74 8.53 13.67 -5.68
N HIS A 75 9.10 12.73 -4.92
CA HIS A 75 8.35 11.91 -3.96
C HIS A 75 7.75 12.77 -2.84
N LEU A 76 8.53 13.73 -2.30
CA LEU A 76 8.03 14.69 -1.31
C LEU A 76 6.88 15.54 -1.87
N THR A 77 7.01 16.05 -3.09
CA THR A 77 6.00 16.91 -3.72
C THR A 77 4.73 16.11 -4.03
N HIS A 78 4.88 14.91 -4.59
CA HIS A 78 3.76 14.01 -4.92
C HIS A 78 2.99 13.62 -3.67
N LEU A 79 3.66 13.05 -2.68
CA LEU A 79 3.04 12.58 -1.44
C LEU A 79 2.56 13.75 -0.59
N GLY A 80 3.35 14.81 -0.45
CA GLY A 80 3.00 16.01 0.32
C GLY A 80 1.74 16.69 -0.21
N GLY A 81 1.60 16.76 -1.53
CA GLY A 81 0.40 17.30 -2.17
C GLY A 81 -0.88 16.56 -1.79
N ILE A 82 -0.79 15.25 -1.58
CA ILE A 82 -1.92 14.39 -1.18
C ILE A 82 -2.09 14.42 0.34
N ILE A 83 -1.02 14.23 1.10
CA ILE A 83 -1.01 14.14 2.57
C ILE A 83 -1.70 15.34 3.22
N GLN A 84 -1.37 16.57 2.79
CA GLN A 84 -1.98 17.79 3.34
C GLN A 84 -3.49 17.90 3.10
N ARG A 85 -4.06 17.03 2.25
CA ARG A 85 -5.48 16.97 1.91
C ARG A 85 -6.23 15.81 2.56
N GLY A 86 -5.59 15.13 3.51
CA GLY A 86 -6.25 14.32 4.52
C GLY A 86 -6.67 12.91 4.15
N PRO A 87 -5.89 12.11 3.38
CA PRO A 87 -6.13 10.67 3.35
C PRO A 87 -5.98 10.09 4.76
N GLY A 88 -6.76 9.07 5.12
CA GLY A 88 -6.62 8.41 6.41
C GLY A 88 -5.23 7.79 6.61
N LEU A 89 -4.63 7.28 5.52
CA LEU A 89 -3.25 6.81 5.45
C LEU A 89 -2.69 7.06 4.05
N ALA A 90 -1.46 7.58 3.96
CA ALA A 90 -0.72 7.62 2.71
C ALA A 90 0.33 6.49 2.70
N ILE A 91 0.32 5.64 1.65
CA ILE A 91 1.30 4.55 1.52
C ILE A 91 2.30 4.91 0.42
N VAL A 92 3.58 4.98 0.81
CA VAL A 92 4.71 5.17 -0.12
C VAL A 92 4.77 3.97 -1.07
N GLU A 93 5.13 4.23 -2.31
CA GLU A 93 5.25 3.26 -3.41
C GLU A 93 6.03 1.99 -3.05
N ALA A 94 5.91 0.95 -3.88
CA ALA A 94 6.69 -0.27 -3.75
C ALA A 94 8.19 0.07 -3.62
N THR A 95 8.74 -0.23 -2.45
CA THR A 95 10.10 0.10 -2.05
C THR A 95 10.90 -1.19 -1.95
N ALA A 96 11.93 -1.31 -2.78
CA ALA A 96 12.68 -2.56 -2.92
C ALA A 96 13.53 -2.86 -1.68
N VAL A 97 13.45 -4.10 -1.19
CA VAL A 97 14.24 -4.59 -0.05
C VAL A 97 15.64 -5.10 -0.45
N GLN A 98 15.86 -5.30 -1.75
CA GLN A 98 17.14 -5.63 -2.39
C GLN A 98 17.29 -4.81 -3.66
N ALA A 99 18.51 -4.47 -4.06
CA ALA A 99 18.74 -3.62 -5.24
C ALA A 99 18.18 -4.22 -6.54
N ASN A 100 18.33 -5.54 -6.73
CA ASN A 100 17.77 -6.26 -7.88
C ASN A 100 16.26 -6.55 -7.75
N GLY A 101 15.65 -6.20 -6.62
CA GLY A 101 14.21 -6.29 -6.39
C GLY A 101 13.41 -5.10 -6.88
N ARG A 102 14.03 -4.08 -7.46
CA ARG A 102 13.33 -2.94 -8.08
C ARG A 102 12.58 -3.39 -9.35
N ILE A 103 11.45 -2.74 -9.66
CA ILE A 103 10.73 -2.94 -10.93
C ILE A 103 11.54 -2.30 -12.05
N THR A 104 11.96 -1.05 -11.84
CA THR A 104 12.77 -0.26 -12.77
C THR A 104 14.04 0.26 -12.10
N PRO A 105 15.06 0.70 -12.85
CA PRO A 105 16.24 1.36 -12.27
C PRO A 105 15.90 2.58 -11.41
N GLN A 106 14.74 3.22 -11.63
CA GLN A 106 14.30 4.43 -10.95
C GLN A 106 13.29 4.19 -9.82
N ASP A 107 13.18 2.98 -9.30
CA ASP A 107 12.34 2.68 -8.13
C ASP A 107 13.03 3.07 -6.82
N VAL A 108 12.20 3.38 -5.82
CA VAL A 108 12.65 3.60 -4.44
C VAL A 108 13.12 2.28 -3.83
N GLY A 109 14.12 2.35 -2.97
CA GLY A 109 14.66 1.23 -2.21
C GLY A 109 14.87 1.56 -0.74
N LEU A 110 15.04 0.49 0.06
CA LEU A 110 15.38 0.58 1.48
C LEU A 110 16.32 -0.56 1.90
N TRP A 111 17.27 -0.92 1.01
CA TRP A 111 18.23 -1.99 1.24
C TRP A 111 19.51 -1.52 1.96
N GLU A 112 19.72 -0.19 2.07
CA GLU A 112 20.87 0.41 2.75
C GLU A 112 20.47 1.61 3.60
N ASP A 113 21.29 1.95 4.59
CA ASP A 113 20.94 2.97 5.60
C ASP A 113 20.90 4.40 5.02
N GLY A 114 21.66 4.68 3.94
CA GLY A 114 21.61 5.99 3.27
C GLY A 114 20.25 6.36 2.71
N GLN A 115 19.40 5.36 2.42
CA GLN A 115 18.05 5.55 1.90
C GLN A 115 17.03 5.95 2.98
N ILE A 116 17.40 5.91 4.27
CA ILE A 116 16.51 6.30 5.38
C ILE A 116 16.20 7.79 5.35
N GLU A 117 17.23 8.65 5.24
CA GLU A 117 17.06 10.09 5.44
C GLU A 117 16.13 10.76 4.42
N PRO A 118 16.17 10.46 3.09
CA PRO A 118 15.20 11.00 2.15
C PRO A 118 13.76 10.59 2.46
N LEU A 119 13.53 9.37 2.94
CA LEU A 119 12.22 8.89 3.34
C LEU A 119 11.74 9.53 4.65
N LYS A 120 12.65 9.72 5.62
CA LYS A 120 12.36 10.39 6.88
C LYS A 120 11.88 11.83 6.67
N ARG A 121 12.42 12.55 5.70
CA ARG A 121 11.94 13.89 5.32
C ARG A 121 10.47 13.89 4.90
N ILE A 122 10.02 12.84 4.18
CA ILE A 122 8.62 12.68 3.78
C ILE A 122 7.74 12.34 5.00
N VAL A 123 8.23 11.47 5.87
CA VAL A 123 7.57 11.10 7.13
C VAL A 123 7.39 12.33 8.03
N GLU A 124 8.44 13.13 8.20
CA GLU A 124 8.38 14.37 8.99
C GLU A 124 7.33 15.34 8.45
N PHE A 125 7.24 15.50 7.12
CA PHE A 125 6.19 16.30 6.50
C PHE A 125 4.79 15.76 6.85
N ALA A 126 4.58 14.44 6.77
CA ALA A 126 3.30 13.83 7.11
C ALA A 126 2.92 14.07 8.58
N HIS A 127 3.85 13.84 9.49
CA HIS A 127 3.65 14.06 10.93
C HIS A 127 3.39 15.55 11.25
N GLY A 128 4.08 16.49 10.56
CA GLY A 128 3.81 17.91 10.64
C GLY A 128 2.39 18.32 10.22
N GLN A 129 1.71 17.48 9.46
CA GLN A 129 0.30 17.63 9.11
C GLN A 129 -0.62 16.79 10.01
N SER A 130 -0.11 16.18 11.08
CA SER A 130 -0.81 15.22 11.95
C SER A 130 -1.37 14.00 11.17
N GLN A 131 -0.77 13.68 10.01
CA GLN A 131 -1.20 12.58 9.15
C GLN A 131 -0.38 11.32 9.38
N LYS A 132 -0.96 10.16 9.03
CA LYS A 132 -0.31 8.85 9.12
C LYS A 132 0.28 8.44 7.78
N ILE A 133 1.46 7.81 7.84
CA ILE A 133 2.20 7.41 6.65
C ILE A 133 2.72 5.97 6.78
N ALA A 134 2.60 5.22 5.69
CA ALA A 134 3.09 3.86 5.56
C ALA A 134 4.10 3.73 4.42
N ILE A 135 4.83 2.62 4.41
CA ILE A 135 5.70 2.21 3.31
C ILE A 135 5.37 0.79 2.87
N GLN A 136 5.31 0.56 1.54
CA GLN A 136 5.14 -0.77 0.99
C GLN A 136 6.52 -1.37 0.68
N LEU A 137 6.92 -2.43 1.39
CA LEU A 137 8.14 -3.18 1.14
C LEU A 137 7.90 -4.27 0.09
N ALA A 138 8.78 -4.36 -0.90
CA ALA A 138 8.55 -5.16 -2.10
C ALA A 138 9.83 -5.79 -2.68
N HIS A 139 9.65 -6.76 -3.56
CA HIS A 139 10.65 -7.28 -4.48
C HIS A 139 9.95 -7.71 -5.77
N ALA A 140 10.40 -7.18 -6.91
CA ALA A 140 9.71 -7.36 -8.20
C ALA A 140 9.79 -8.78 -8.77
N GLY A 141 10.74 -9.61 -8.30
CA GLY A 141 10.90 -10.98 -8.80
C GLY A 141 11.22 -11.00 -10.29
N ARG A 142 10.58 -11.89 -11.04
CA ARG A 142 10.74 -12.04 -12.50
C ARG A 142 10.26 -10.83 -13.33
N LYS A 143 9.57 -9.89 -12.69
CA LYS A 143 9.15 -8.61 -13.30
C LYS A 143 10.13 -7.47 -13.02
N ALA A 144 11.30 -7.76 -12.48
CA ALA A 144 12.36 -6.78 -12.28
C ALA A 144 13.01 -6.33 -13.58
N THR A 145 13.78 -5.25 -13.52
CA THR A 145 14.55 -4.70 -14.65
C THR A 145 13.70 -4.28 -15.85
N CYS A 146 12.49 -3.75 -15.61
CA CYS A 146 11.66 -3.13 -16.63
C CYS A 146 12.00 -1.65 -16.82
N VAL A 147 11.54 -1.05 -17.90
CA VAL A 147 11.52 0.42 -18.06
C VAL A 147 10.24 1.00 -17.45
N ALA A 148 10.21 2.32 -17.25
CA ALA A 148 9.00 2.99 -16.76
C ALA A 148 7.81 2.77 -17.74
N PRO A 149 6.58 2.52 -17.22
CA PRO A 149 5.45 2.07 -18.05
C PRO A 149 4.98 3.07 -19.10
N TRP A 150 5.31 4.36 -18.96
CA TRP A 150 5.02 5.35 -20.01
C TRP A 150 6.01 5.32 -21.19
N LEU A 151 7.13 4.61 -21.06
CA LEU A 151 8.05 4.34 -22.16
C LEU A 151 7.59 3.10 -22.93
N ASP A 152 7.40 2.01 -22.21
CA ASP A 152 6.85 0.76 -22.71
C ASP A 152 6.41 -0.12 -21.54
N MET A 153 5.24 -0.76 -21.64
CA MET A 153 4.68 -1.59 -20.55
C MET A 153 5.42 -2.92 -20.36
N ASN A 154 6.14 -3.39 -21.37
CA ASN A 154 6.75 -4.73 -21.39
C ASN A 154 8.27 -4.72 -21.63
N ALA A 155 8.86 -3.57 -22.01
CA ALA A 155 10.27 -3.50 -22.34
C ALA A 155 11.16 -3.69 -21.11
N VAL A 156 12.27 -4.37 -21.35
CA VAL A 156 13.32 -4.64 -20.35
C VAL A 156 14.33 -3.51 -20.34
N ALA A 157 14.72 -3.03 -19.18
CA ALA A 157 15.82 -2.11 -19.01
C ALA A 157 17.15 -2.86 -19.22
N THR A 158 17.91 -2.46 -20.22
CA THR A 158 19.25 -3.00 -20.48
C THR A 158 20.27 -2.44 -19.50
N LYS A 159 21.49 -3.02 -19.46
CA LYS A 159 22.58 -2.52 -18.61
C LYS A 159 22.95 -1.07 -18.90
N GLU A 160 22.88 -0.66 -20.15
CA GLU A 160 23.20 0.70 -20.60
C GLU A 160 22.28 1.76 -20.00
N VAL A 161 21.04 1.39 -19.66
CA VAL A 161 20.07 2.26 -18.98
C VAL A 161 19.92 1.95 -17.49
N GLY A 162 20.86 1.20 -16.93
CA GLY A 162 20.93 0.89 -15.50
C GLY A 162 20.12 -0.34 -15.08
N GLY A 163 19.68 -1.17 -16.02
CA GLY A 163 19.02 -2.45 -15.74
C GLY A 163 20.00 -3.57 -15.39
N TRP A 164 19.46 -4.72 -14.94
CA TRP A 164 20.19 -5.92 -14.51
C TRP A 164 19.57 -7.22 -15.06
N PRO A 165 19.44 -7.37 -16.39
CA PRO A 165 18.76 -8.53 -16.98
C PRO A 165 19.41 -9.88 -16.64
N ASP A 166 20.70 -9.89 -16.22
CA ASP A 166 21.42 -11.10 -15.84
C ASP A 166 21.26 -11.46 -14.34
N ASP A 167 20.62 -10.60 -13.53
CA ASP A 167 20.42 -10.81 -12.09
C ASP A 167 18.95 -10.73 -11.68
N VAL A 168 18.09 -11.22 -12.53
CA VAL A 168 16.66 -11.38 -12.24
C VAL A 168 16.43 -12.71 -11.55
N VAL A 169 15.68 -12.71 -10.44
CA VAL A 169 15.43 -13.89 -9.60
C VAL A 169 13.93 -14.16 -9.44
N ALA A 170 13.59 -15.43 -9.23
CA ALA A 170 12.21 -15.89 -9.06
C ALA A 170 12.17 -17.22 -8.27
N PRO A 171 11.00 -17.75 -7.90
CA PRO A 171 10.91 -19.10 -7.33
C PRO A 171 11.40 -20.20 -8.31
N SER A 172 11.18 -20.01 -9.61
CA SER A 172 11.55 -20.95 -10.67
C SER A 172 12.03 -20.21 -11.90
N ALA A 173 12.80 -20.86 -12.77
CA ALA A 173 13.34 -20.27 -14.01
C ALA A 173 12.27 -20.12 -15.11
N ILE A 174 11.21 -19.36 -14.81
CA ILE A 174 10.07 -19.12 -15.70
C ILE A 174 9.96 -17.60 -15.93
N PRO A 175 10.22 -17.11 -17.16
CA PRO A 175 10.13 -15.69 -17.47
C PRO A 175 8.68 -15.18 -17.30
N TRP A 176 8.53 -13.85 -17.14
CA TRP A 176 7.20 -13.25 -17.11
C TRP A 176 6.52 -13.32 -18.48
N LEU A 177 7.19 -12.85 -19.52
CA LEU A 177 6.79 -13.01 -20.92
C LEU A 177 7.92 -13.70 -21.67
N GLU A 178 7.61 -14.87 -22.23
CA GLU A 178 8.59 -15.64 -22.99
C GLU A 178 9.07 -14.87 -24.23
N GLY A 179 10.38 -14.86 -24.46
CA GLY A 179 10.99 -14.13 -25.56
C GLY A 179 11.09 -12.60 -25.36
N VAL A 180 10.52 -12.06 -24.29
CA VAL A 180 10.57 -10.62 -23.94
C VAL A 180 11.37 -10.38 -22.67
N ASN A 181 10.93 -10.97 -21.55
CA ASN A 181 11.60 -10.80 -20.27
C ASN A 181 12.75 -11.82 -20.11
N PRO A 182 13.79 -11.47 -19.33
CA PRO A 182 14.86 -12.41 -19.01
C PRO A 182 14.31 -13.66 -18.32
N THR A 183 14.89 -14.83 -18.61
CA THR A 183 14.63 -16.02 -17.82
C THR A 183 15.27 -15.81 -16.45
N PRO A 184 14.49 -15.76 -15.37
CA PRO A 184 15.04 -15.51 -14.04
C PRO A 184 15.82 -16.75 -13.54
N ARG A 185 16.78 -16.51 -12.69
CA ARG A 185 17.43 -17.59 -11.92
C ARG A 185 16.52 -17.98 -10.75
N ALA A 186 16.34 -19.28 -10.55
CA ALA A 186 15.61 -19.77 -9.38
C ALA A 186 16.43 -19.49 -8.10
N LEU A 187 15.80 -18.91 -7.07
CA LEU A 187 16.43 -18.67 -5.77
C LEU A 187 16.79 -20.01 -5.09
N SER A 188 17.98 -20.09 -4.52
CA SER A 188 18.36 -21.17 -3.62
C SER A 188 17.65 -21.04 -2.27
N VAL A 189 17.67 -22.07 -1.43
CA VAL A 189 17.11 -22.01 -0.06
C VAL A 189 17.86 -21.02 0.81
N GLU A 190 19.19 -20.90 0.62
CA GLU A 190 20.05 -19.93 1.31
C GLU A 190 19.69 -18.50 0.89
N GLU A 191 19.43 -18.26 -0.38
CA GLU A 191 19.00 -16.96 -0.88
C GLU A 191 17.60 -16.58 -0.39
N ILE A 192 16.68 -17.54 -0.28
CA ILE A 192 15.38 -17.35 0.36
C ILE A 192 15.56 -16.94 1.84
N ALA A 193 16.50 -17.59 2.55
CA ALA A 193 16.82 -17.22 3.93
C ALA A 193 17.43 -15.80 4.02
N GLN A 194 18.30 -15.41 3.06
CA GLN A 194 18.86 -14.06 2.99
C GLN A 194 17.79 -13.03 2.65
N PHE A 195 16.91 -13.29 1.68
CA PHE A 195 15.78 -12.43 1.34
C PHE A 195 14.92 -12.08 2.58
N LYS A 196 14.61 -13.07 3.44
CA LYS A 196 13.88 -12.81 4.69
C LYS A 196 14.65 -11.87 5.63
N LYS A 197 15.96 -12.01 5.75
CA LYS A 197 16.80 -11.11 6.55
C LYS A 197 16.81 -9.69 5.99
N ASP A 198 16.92 -9.55 4.67
CA ASP A 198 16.91 -8.25 4.00
C ASP A 198 15.54 -7.56 4.12
N PHE A 199 14.46 -8.34 4.06
CA PHE A 199 13.12 -7.83 4.28
C PHE A 199 12.94 -7.30 5.72
N VAL A 200 13.41 -8.02 6.70
CA VAL A 200 13.44 -7.58 8.12
C VAL A 200 14.30 -6.33 8.29
N ALA A 201 15.49 -6.29 7.67
CA ALA A 201 16.36 -5.11 7.73
C ALA A 201 15.71 -3.88 7.12
N ALA A 202 14.99 -4.02 5.99
CA ALA A 202 14.22 -2.95 5.39
C ALA A 202 13.07 -2.48 6.31
N ALA A 203 12.37 -3.40 6.97
CA ALA A 203 11.34 -3.06 7.95
C ALA A 203 11.90 -2.27 9.14
N GLN A 204 13.07 -2.66 9.65
CA GLN A 204 13.76 -1.93 10.72
C GLN A 204 14.21 -0.53 10.27
N ARG A 205 14.65 -0.36 9.02
CA ARG A 205 14.96 0.96 8.44
C ARG A 205 13.70 1.81 8.30
N ALA A 206 12.57 1.22 7.92
CA ALA A 206 11.28 1.92 7.88
C ALA A 206 10.87 2.44 9.28
N VAL A 207 11.06 1.64 10.33
CA VAL A 207 10.85 2.08 11.72
C VAL A 207 11.80 3.23 12.08
N LYS A 208 13.08 3.16 11.71
CA LYS A 208 14.06 4.25 11.94
C LYS A 208 13.71 5.52 11.17
N ALA A 209 13.12 5.41 9.98
CA ALA A 209 12.62 6.55 9.21
C ALA A 209 11.37 7.18 9.84
N GLY A 210 10.69 6.48 10.77
CA GLY A 210 9.54 7.00 11.52
C GLY A 210 8.18 6.63 10.90
N PHE A 211 8.10 5.69 9.97
CA PHE A 211 6.82 5.24 9.41
C PHE A 211 5.88 4.70 10.50
N ASP A 212 4.58 5.03 10.40
CA ASP A 212 3.55 4.56 11.33
C ASP A 212 3.08 3.13 11.02
N VAL A 213 3.21 2.69 9.76
CA VAL A 213 2.67 1.42 9.24
C VAL A 213 3.62 0.83 8.18
N ILE A 214 3.73 -0.49 8.14
CA ILE A 214 4.43 -1.22 7.07
C ILE A 214 3.43 -2.08 6.31
N GLU A 215 3.55 -2.11 4.98
CA GLU A 215 2.82 -3.02 4.11
C GLU A 215 3.79 -3.98 3.42
N ILE A 216 3.53 -5.29 3.50
CA ILE A 216 4.24 -6.32 2.74
C ILE A 216 3.55 -6.47 1.38
N HIS A 217 4.31 -6.29 0.30
CA HIS A 217 3.80 -6.49 -1.05
C HIS A 217 3.87 -7.95 -1.47
N SER A 218 2.75 -8.63 -1.50
CA SER A 218 2.60 -10.02 -1.97
C SER A 218 1.52 -10.14 -3.04
N ALA A 219 1.56 -9.24 -4.03
CA ALA A 219 0.56 -9.14 -5.10
C ALA A 219 1.21 -8.91 -6.47
N HIS A 220 0.40 -8.77 -7.51
CA HIS A 220 0.75 -8.31 -8.86
C HIS A 220 1.76 -9.20 -9.62
N GLY A 221 1.97 -10.44 -9.20
CA GLY A 221 2.99 -11.31 -9.81
C GLY A 221 4.41 -10.87 -9.49
N TYR A 222 4.63 -10.23 -8.33
CA TYR A 222 5.94 -9.94 -7.78
C TYR A 222 6.41 -11.09 -6.87
N LEU A 223 7.64 -11.06 -6.38
CA LEU A 223 8.33 -12.22 -5.84
C LEU A 223 7.50 -13.02 -4.81
N LEU A 224 6.93 -12.38 -3.79
CA LEU A 224 6.13 -13.10 -2.80
C LEU A 224 4.85 -13.70 -3.38
N HIS A 225 4.21 -13.05 -4.37
CA HIS A 225 3.09 -13.62 -5.09
C HIS A 225 3.52 -14.76 -6.03
N GLU A 226 4.69 -14.65 -6.65
CA GLU A 226 5.25 -15.72 -7.49
C GLU A 226 5.42 -17.02 -6.72
N PHE A 227 5.80 -16.95 -5.43
CA PHE A 227 5.85 -18.13 -4.57
C PHE A 227 4.47 -18.72 -4.28
N LEU A 228 3.43 -17.91 -4.17
CA LEU A 228 2.05 -18.37 -3.93
C LEU A 228 1.48 -19.12 -5.14
N SER A 229 1.73 -18.61 -6.35
CA SER A 229 1.12 -19.12 -7.57
C SER A 229 1.84 -20.34 -8.14
N PRO A 230 1.14 -21.48 -8.36
CA PRO A 230 1.75 -22.62 -9.01
C PRO A 230 2.16 -22.35 -10.47
N VAL A 231 1.63 -21.31 -11.12
CA VAL A 231 2.02 -20.88 -12.47
C VAL A 231 3.48 -20.45 -12.51
N SER A 232 3.96 -19.78 -11.48
CA SER A 232 5.33 -19.25 -11.38
C SER A 232 6.23 -20.04 -10.44
N ASN A 233 5.65 -20.88 -9.57
CA ASN A 233 6.37 -21.66 -8.58
C ASN A 233 6.25 -23.16 -8.87
N GLN A 234 7.26 -23.71 -9.54
CA GLN A 234 7.39 -25.13 -9.85
C GLN A 234 8.48 -25.82 -9.02
N ARG A 235 8.78 -25.27 -7.84
CA ARG A 235 9.75 -25.84 -6.91
C ARG A 235 9.25 -27.15 -6.32
N THR A 236 10.18 -28.04 -6.03
CA THR A 236 9.93 -29.35 -5.41
C THR A 236 10.45 -29.46 -3.97
N ASP A 237 11.00 -28.36 -3.44
CA ASP A 237 11.47 -28.24 -2.06
C ASP A 237 10.35 -27.71 -1.12
N ASN A 238 10.74 -27.33 0.11
CA ASN A 238 9.83 -26.84 1.14
C ASN A 238 9.14 -25.48 0.80
N TYR A 239 9.45 -24.86 -0.33
CA TYR A 239 8.87 -23.60 -0.78
C TYR A 239 8.01 -23.73 -2.04
N GLY A 240 7.72 -24.98 -2.50
CA GLY A 240 6.90 -25.25 -3.69
C GLY A 240 6.02 -26.49 -3.56
N GLY A 241 5.18 -26.72 -4.56
CA GLY A 241 4.22 -27.84 -4.59
C GLY A 241 2.94 -27.57 -3.79
N SER A 242 2.85 -28.02 -2.54
CA SER A 242 1.62 -27.90 -1.74
C SER A 242 1.27 -26.45 -1.40
N PHE A 243 0.03 -26.19 -1.01
CA PHE A 243 -0.43 -24.88 -0.54
C PHE A 243 0.44 -24.39 0.62
N GLU A 244 0.72 -25.25 1.60
CA GLU A 244 1.53 -24.92 2.78
C GLU A 244 2.94 -24.51 2.40
N ASN A 245 3.56 -25.19 1.45
CA ASN A 245 4.91 -24.87 0.99
C ASN A 245 4.94 -23.56 0.19
N ARG A 246 3.98 -23.37 -0.73
CA ARG A 246 3.90 -22.13 -1.53
C ARG A 246 3.62 -20.89 -0.69
N THR A 247 2.85 -21.02 0.39
CA THR A 247 2.54 -19.90 1.30
C THR A 247 3.64 -19.67 2.34
N ARG A 248 4.55 -20.61 2.53
CA ARG A 248 5.58 -20.61 3.57
C ARG A 248 6.40 -19.32 3.58
N LEU A 249 6.95 -18.91 2.44
CA LEU A 249 7.80 -17.71 2.38
C LEU A 249 7.06 -16.46 2.85
N LEU A 250 5.83 -16.23 2.39
CA LEU A 250 5.04 -15.08 2.81
C LEU A 250 4.73 -15.13 4.32
N LEU A 251 4.36 -16.29 4.84
CA LEU A 251 4.03 -16.45 6.25
C LEU A 251 5.25 -16.26 7.16
N GLU A 252 6.39 -16.85 6.81
CA GLU A 252 7.65 -16.67 7.53
C GLU A 252 8.14 -15.20 7.47
N THR A 253 8.02 -14.54 6.31
CA THR A 253 8.37 -13.12 6.17
C THR A 253 7.46 -12.24 7.03
N THR A 254 6.15 -12.51 7.03
CA THR A 254 5.17 -11.77 7.85
C THR A 254 5.49 -11.91 9.35
N GLU A 255 5.76 -13.13 9.79
CA GLU A 255 6.11 -13.41 11.19
C GLU A 255 7.44 -12.73 11.60
N ALA A 256 8.47 -12.83 10.74
CA ALA A 256 9.76 -12.22 10.99
C ALA A 256 9.70 -10.68 11.04
N VAL A 257 8.95 -10.05 10.12
CA VAL A 257 8.71 -8.60 10.14
C VAL A 257 7.91 -8.22 11.38
N ARG A 258 6.84 -8.95 11.72
CA ARG A 258 6.04 -8.67 12.92
C ARG A 258 6.90 -8.69 14.19
N ALA A 259 7.81 -9.65 14.31
CA ALA A 259 8.72 -9.75 15.46
C ALA A 259 9.78 -8.63 15.51
N ALA A 260 10.07 -7.98 14.39
CA ALA A 260 11.14 -6.97 14.26
C ALA A 260 10.66 -5.52 14.37
N ILE A 261 9.34 -5.28 14.40
CA ILE A 261 8.75 -3.94 14.48
C ILE A 261 7.93 -3.77 15.77
N PRO A 262 7.66 -2.52 16.24
CA PRO A 262 6.90 -2.27 17.46
C PRO A 262 5.56 -3.03 17.48
N GLU A 263 5.16 -3.50 18.67
CA GLU A 263 3.93 -4.30 18.83
C GLU A 263 2.68 -3.53 18.44
N ASP A 264 2.65 -2.24 18.74
CA ASP A 264 1.54 -1.33 18.44
C ASP A 264 1.52 -0.83 16.98
N MET A 265 2.59 -1.06 16.21
CA MET A 265 2.65 -0.71 14.78
C MET A 265 1.81 -1.69 13.95
N PRO A 266 0.85 -1.21 13.14
CA PRO A 266 0.12 -2.07 12.20
C PRO A 266 1.05 -2.63 11.10
N LEU A 267 0.85 -3.90 10.77
CA LEU A 267 1.48 -4.58 9.64
C LEU A 267 0.41 -4.97 8.64
N LEU A 268 0.46 -4.42 7.45
CA LEU A 268 -0.46 -4.72 6.35
C LEU A 268 0.18 -5.74 5.41
N VAL A 269 -0.64 -6.57 4.77
CA VAL A 269 -0.18 -7.49 3.72
C VAL A 269 -1.06 -7.34 2.50
N ARG A 270 -0.48 -6.97 1.36
CA ARG A 270 -1.18 -6.88 0.09
C ARG A 270 -1.06 -8.19 -0.67
N ILE A 271 -2.19 -8.81 -1.03
CA ILE A 271 -2.23 -10.03 -1.83
C ILE A 271 -3.01 -9.81 -3.12
N SER A 272 -2.66 -10.50 -4.21
CA SER A 272 -3.58 -10.74 -5.30
C SER A 272 -4.55 -11.85 -4.89
N ALA A 273 -5.83 -11.65 -5.14
CA ALA A 273 -6.84 -12.62 -4.75
C ALA A 273 -6.84 -13.86 -5.62
N SER A 274 -6.45 -13.70 -6.87
CA SER A 274 -6.50 -14.70 -7.93
C SER A 274 -5.51 -14.33 -9.01
N ASP A 275 -5.03 -15.32 -9.74
CA ASP A 275 -4.30 -15.15 -11.00
C ASP A 275 -5.25 -14.88 -12.19
N TRP A 276 -6.56 -14.82 -11.95
CA TRP A 276 -7.61 -14.57 -12.92
C TRP A 276 -7.92 -15.72 -13.89
N PHE A 277 -7.16 -16.79 -13.92
CA PHE A 277 -7.39 -17.90 -14.84
C PHE A 277 -8.73 -18.60 -14.58
N GLU A 278 -9.22 -18.61 -13.35
CA GLU A 278 -10.53 -19.16 -12.97
C GLU A 278 -11.71 -18.39 -13.62
N PHE A 279 -11.49 -17.16 -14.07
CA PHE A 279 -12.48 -16.28 -14.70
C PHE A 279 -12.19 -16.05 -16.18
N SER A 280 -11.11 -16.61 -16.73
CA SER A 280 -10.75 -16.46 -18.13
C SER A 280 -11.50 -17.45 -18.99
N GLU A 281 -11.98 -17.01 -20.15
CA GLU A 281 -12.61 -17.88 -21.14
C GLU A 281 -11.60 -18.89 -21.70
N GLU A 282 -12.09 -20.08 -22.03
CA GLU A 282 -11.30 -21.11 -22.70
C GLU A 282 -10.83 -20.59 -24.06
N GLY A 283 -9.52 -20.66 -24.35
CA GLY A 283 -8.94 -20.09 -25.57
C GLY A 283 -8.52 -18.61 -25.47
N SER A 284 -8.69 -17.96 -24.30
CA SER A 284 -8.13 -16.61 -24.10
C SER A 284 -6.61 -16.62 -24.23
N GLU A 285 -6.03 -15.46 -24.63
CA GLU A 285 -4.58 -15.30 -24.81
C GLU A 285 -3.80 -15.70 -23.55
N LEU A 286 -4.30 -15.37 -22.35
CA LEU A 286 -3.73 -15.75 -21.06
C LEU A 286 -3.70 -17.28 -20.87
N ARG A 287 -4.78 -17.99 -21.18
CA ARG A 287 -4.82 -19.47 -21.09
C ARG A 287 -3.95 -20.12 -22.14
N THR A 288 -3.87 -19.54 -23.33
CA THR A 288 -3.02 -20.04 -24.41
C THR A 288 -1.54 -19.92 -24.06
N GLN A 289 -1.14 -18.81 -23.42
CA GLN A 289 0.25 -18.57 -23.05
C GLN A 289 0.72 -19.45 -21.88
N TYR A 290 -0.12 -19.70 -20.87
CA TYR A 290 0.29 -20.36 -19.63
C TYR A 290 -0.29 -21.78 -19.47
N HIS A 291 -1.24 -22.19 -20.30
CA HIS A 291 -1.96 -23.49 -20.24
C HIS A 291 -2.43 -23.89 -18.82
N PRO A 292 -2.80 -22.95 -17.92
CA PRO A 292 -3.19 -23.34 -16.58
C PRO A 292 -4.62 -23.88 -16.57
N THR A 293 -4.82 -24.92 -15.79
CA THR A 293 -6.17 -25.24 -15.30
C THR A 293 -6.49 -24.34 -14.09
N PRO A 294 -7.77 -24.14 -13.72
CA PRO A 294 -8.11 -23.41 -12.51
C PRO A 294 -7.39 -23.96 -11.26
N GLU A 295 -7.14 -25.26 -11.19
CA GLU A 295 -6.45 -25.94 -10.09
C GLU A 295 -4.95 -25.68 -10.07
N SER A 296 -4.36 -25.32 -11.20
CA SER A 296 -2.92 -25.04 -11.36
C SER A 296 -2.57 -23.55 -11.26
N SER A 297 -3.47 -22.71 -10.73
CA SER A 297 -3.26 -21.29 -10.53
C SER A 297 -3.58 -20.87 -9.09
N TRP A 298 -3.24 -19.63 -8.73
CA TRP A 298 -3.66 -19.04 -7.45
C TRP A 298 -5.10 -18.57 -7.55
N THR A 299 -5.98 -19.03 -6.65
CA THR A 299 -7.43 -18.82 -6.70
C THR A 299 -7.96 -18.06 -5.49
N VAL A 300 -9.19 -17.54 -5.60
CA VAL A 300 -9.89 -16.90 -4.47
C VAL A 300 -10.02 -17.85 -3.29
N ALA A 301 -10.29 -19.14 -3.53
CA ALA A 301 -10.38 -20.15 -2.47
C ALA A 301 -9.06 -20.32 -1.70
N GLN A 302 -7.92 -20.22 -2.38
CA GLN A 302 -6.61 -20.25 -1.72
C GLN A 302 -6.35 -18.96 -0.93
N SER A 303 -6.78 -17.82 -1.44
CA SER A 303 -6.72 -16.54 -0.71
C SER A 303 -7.57 -16.56 0.56
N GLN A 304 -8.74 -17.19 0.55
CA GLN A 304 -9.58 -17.40 1.74
C GLN A 304 -8.88 -18.27 2.79
N LYS A 305 -8.15 -19.32 2.38
CA LYS A 305 -7.34 -20.17 3.29
C LYS A 305 -6.13 -19.41 3.84
N LEU A 306 -5.52 -18.52 3.03
CA LEU A 306 -4.34 -17.75 3.44
C LEU A 306 -4.66 -16.65 4.47
N ALA A 307 -5.79 -15.97 4.34
CA ALA A 307 -6.11 -14.81 5.15
C ALA A 307 -6.13 -15.07 6.68
N PRO A 308 -6.75 -16.16 7.20
CA PRO A 308 -6.69 -16.51 8.62
C PRO A 308 -5.25 -16.81 9.10
N LEU A 309 -4.41 -17.40 8.23
CA LEU A 309 -3.01 -17.68 8.57
C LEU A 309 -2.16 -16.40 8.70
N LEU A 310 -2.46 -15.37 7.90
CA LEU A 310 -1.86 -14.04 8.02
C LEU A 310 -2.35 -13.33 9.28
N ALA A 311 -3.64 -13.40 9.59
CA ALA A 311 -4.21 -12.86 10.82
C ALA A 311 -3.55 -13.44 12.07
N ALA A 312 -3.36 -14.77 12.11
CA ALA A 312 -2.69 -15.46 13.21
C ALA A 312 -1.23 -15.03 13.40
N ARG A 313 -0.58 -14.47 12.37
CA ARG A 313 0.79 -13.93 12.40
C ARG A 313 0.84 -12.42 12.65
N GLY A 314 -0.27 -11.84 13.08
CA GLY A 314 -0.35 -10.44 13.49
C GLY A 314 -0.43 -9.44 12.35
N ALA A 315 -0.74 -9.86 11.11
CA ALA A 315 -1.17 -8.94 10.07
C ALA A 315 -2.45 -8.22 10.51
N ALA A 316 -2.45 -6.89 10.42
CA ALA A 316 -3.57 -6.06 10.85
C ALA A 316 -4.64 -5.92 9.76
N ALA A 317 -4.26 -6.05 8.50
CA ALA A 317 -5.15 -6.04 7.35
C ALA A 317 -4.50 -6.74 6.16
N PRO A 318 -5.16 -7.70 5.48
CA PRO A 318 -4.83 -8.05 4.12
C PRO A 318 -5.43 -6.98 3.20
N ILE A 319 -4.59 -6.36 2.38
CA ILE A 319 -5.01 -5.39 1.39
C ILE A 319 -5.11 -6.11 0.05
N LYS A 320 -6.31 -6.11 -0.54
CA LYS A 320 -6.56 -6.71 -1.84
C LYS A 320 -6.49 -5.66 -2.95
N ALA A 321 -5.78 -5.96 -4.03
CA ALA A 321 -5.79 -5.14 -5.23
C ALA A 321 -7.01 -5.45 -6.10
N GLY A 322 -7.78 -4.43 -6.50
CA GLY A 322 -8.81 -4.52 -7.52
C GLY A 322 -9.74 -3.32 -7.58
N PRO A 323 -10.32 -2.98 -8.76
CA PRO A 323 -11.38 -1.98 -8.89
C PRO A 323 -12.63 -2.36 -8.08
N GLY A 324 -13.62 -1.46 -8.02
CA GLY A 324 -14.93 -1.80 -7.48
C GLY A 324 -15.53 -3.11 -8.01
N TYR A 325 -15.12 -3.56 -9.22
CA TYR A 325 -15.47 -4.87 -9.77
C TYR A 325 -14.84 -6.06 -9.02
N GLN A 326 -13.80 -5.86 -8.21
CA GLN A 326 -13.18 -6.92 -7.39
C GLN A 326 -13.58 -6.85 -5.91
N SER A 327 -14.48 -5.97 -5.52
CA SER A 327 -14.94 -5.84 -4.13
C SER A 327 -15.54 -7.13 -3.58
N HIS A 328 -16.19 -7.94 -4.44
CA HIS A 328 -16.71 -9.24 -4.06
C HIS A 328 -15.62 -10.18 -3.53
N PHE A 329 -14.38 -10.13 -4.05
CA PHE A 329 -13.26 -10.89 -3.49
C PHE A 329 -12.91 -10.43 -2.08
N SER A 330 -12.86 -9.12 -1.83
CA SER A 330 -12.58 -8.58 -0.50
C SER A 330 -13.66 -8.98 0.51
N GLN A 331 -14.93 -8.93 0.11
CA GLN A 331 -16.07 -9.39 0.91
C GLN A 331 -15.96 -10.89 1.22
N THR A 332 -15.68 -11.73 0.21
CA THR A 332 -15.50 -13.18 0.37
C THR A 332 -14.37 -13.51 1.35
N ILE A 333 -13.24 -12.79 1.30
CA ILE A 333 -12.16 -12.97 2.27
C ILE A 333 -12.55 -12.44 3.65
N LYS A 334 -13.23 -11.29 3.74
CA LYS A 334 -13.73 -10.79 5.03
C LYS A 334 -14.61 -11.82 5.73
N GLN A 335 -15.49 -12.47 4.99
CA GLN A 335 -16.34 -13.54 5.50
C GLN A 335 -15.53 -14.75 6.00
N SER A 336 -14.42 -15.12 5.33
CA SER A 336 -13.57 -16.24 5.76
C SER A 336 -12.78 -15.98 7.04
N LEU A 337 -12.71 -14.74 7.50
CA LEU A 337 -12.02 -14.37 8.74
C LEU A 337 -12.84 -14.63 10.01
N GLY A 338 -14.15 -14.87 9.88
CA GLY A 338 -15.04 -15.11 11.04
C GLY A 338 -14.95 -13.97 12.06
N GLU A 339 -14.69 -14.31 13.33
CA GLU A 339 -14.57 -13.35 14.43
C GLU A 339 -13.23 -12.59 14.48
N SER A 340 -12.34 -12.80 13.52
CA SER A 340 -11.05 -12.08 13.48
C SER A 340 -11.27 -10.58 13.37
N THR A 341 -10.55 -9.81 14.17
CA THR A 341 -10.53 -8.34 14.15
C THR A 341 -9.71 -7.76 12.97
N MET A 342 -9.16 -8.62 12.10
CA MET A 342 -8.37 -8.19 10.96
C MET A 342 -9.23 -7.34 9.99
N ALA A 343 -8.81 -6.10 9.75
CA ALA A 343 -9.47 -5.22 8.79
C ALA A 343 -9.22 -5.67 7.35
N VAL A 344 -10.19 -5.47 6.47
CA VAL A 344 -10.07 -5.79 5.03
C VAL A 344 -10.38 -4.56 4.20
N SER A 345 -9.53 -4.29 3.20
CA SER A 345 -9.72 -3.18 2.26
C SER A 345 -9.96 -3.68 0.84
N ALA A 346 -10.61 -2.83 0.04
CA ALA A 346 -10.66 -2.95 -1.41
C ALA A 346 -9.88 -1.81 -2.07
N VAL A 347 -9.22 -2.12 -3.20
CA VAL A 347 -8.54 -1.12 -4.02
C VAL A 347 -8.94 -1.28 -5.49
N GLY A 348 -9.04 -0.15 -6.19
CA GLY A 348 -9.18 -0.07 -7.64
C GLY A 348 -10.52 0.50 -8.12
N GLY A 349 -10.45 1.47 -9.03
CA GLY A 349 -11.62 2.09 -9.64
C GLY A 349 -12.55 2.86 -8.69
N ILE A 350 -12.19 3.00 -7.42
CA ILE A 350 -12.98 3.76 -6.44
C ILE A 350 -12.74 5.24 -6.69
N ASN A 351 -13.74 5.92 -7.22
CA ASN A 351 -13.63 7.27 -7.76
C ASN A 351 -14.77 8.21 -7.35
N ASN A 352 -15.72 7.71 -6.57
CA ASN A 352 -16.86 8.50 -6.07
C ASN A 352 -17.26 8.07 -4.66
N GLY A 353 -17.89 8.97 -3.93
CA GLY A 353 -18.29 8.81 -2.53
C GLY A 353 -19.35 7.73 -2.33
N ALA A 354 -20.33 7.64 -3.21
CA ALA A 354 -21.40 6.65 -3.10
C ALA A 354 -20.86 5.22 -3.16
N LEU A 355 -19.97 4.92 -4.13
CA LEU A 355 -19.31 3.62 -4.23
C LEU A 355 -18.43 3.34 -3.01
N ALA A 356 -17.64 4.33 -2.57
CA ALA A 356 -16.75 4.19 -1.41
C ALA A 356 -17.55 3.85 -0.14
N GLU A 357 -18.62 4.58 0.14
CA GLU A 357 -19.49 4.33 1.30
C GLU A 357 -20.20 2.98 1.18
N GLN A 358 -20.75 2.62 0.01
CA GLN A 358 -21.38 1.33 -0.24
C GLN A 358 -20.44 0.15 0.08
N LEU A 359 -19.16 0.25 -0.29
CA LEU A 359 -18.17 -0.78 0.01
C LEU A 359 -17.95 -0.96 1.52
N LEU A 360 -17.92 0.13 2.28
CA LEU A 360 -17.80 0.07 3.74
C LEU A 360 -19.07 -0.46 4.40
N GLN A 361 -20.24 -0.11 3.89
CA GLN A 361 -21.52 -0.64 4.37
C GLN A 361 -21.67 -2.15 4.09
N SER A 362 -21.00 -2.67 3.05
CA SER A 362 -20.98 -4.10 2.74
C SER A 362 -20.04 -4.94 3.65
N GLY A 363 -19.46 -4.32 4.70
CA GLY A 363 -18.64 -4.99 5.68
C GLY A 363 -17.13 -4.79 5.54
N LEU A 364 -16.66 -4.06 4.52
CA LEU A 364 -15.26 -3.68 4.42
C LEU A 364 -14.90 -2.59 5.44
N ASP A 365 -13.61 -2.47 5.73
CA ASP A 365 -13.12 -1.56 6.76
C ASP A 365 -12.47 -0.30 6.19
N VAL A 366 -11.87 -0.41 4.98
CA VAL A 366 -11.10 0.63 4.30
C VAL A 366 -11.32 0.57 2.80
N VAL A 367 -11.33 1.72 2.16
CA VAL A 367 -11.24 1.85 0.70
C VAL A 367 -9.89 2.47 0.33
N MET A 368 -9.29 1.97 -0.76
CA MET A 368 -8.01 2.47 -1.24
C MET A 368 -8.14 2.99 -2.67
N ALA A 369 -7.60 4.18 -2.90
CA ALA A 369 -7.52 4.78 -4.22
C ALA A 369 -6.06 5.08 -4.57
N GLY A 370 -5.69 4.83 -5.81
CA GLY A 370 -4.36 5.15 -6.34
C GLY A 370 -4.44 6.23 -7.42
N ARG A 371 -4.64 5.84 -8.67
CA ARG A 371 -4.69 6.74 -9.83
C ARG A 371 -5.61 7.95 -9.68
N TRP A 372 -6.68 7.83 -8.88
CA TRP A 372 -7.56 8.95 -8.61
C TRP A 372 -6.91 10.01 -7.72
N PHE A 373 -6.08 9.63 -6.76
CA PHE A 373 -5.27 10.58 -5.99
C PHE A 373 -4.19 11.25 -6.84
N GLN A 374 -3.58 10.54 -7.81
CA GLN A 374 -2.64 11.17 -8.75
C GLN A 374 -3.34 12.24 -9.61
N LYS A 375 -4.57 11.96 -10.06
CA LYS A 375 -5.36 12.89 -10.86
C LYS A 375 -5.93 14.04 -10.02
N ASN A 376 -6.35 13.73 -8.79
CA ASN A 376 -6.95 14.68 -7.85
C ASN A 376 -6.37 14.48 -6.45
N PRO A 377 -5.31 15.20 -6.05
CA PRO A 377 -4.78 15.14 -4.69
C PRO A 377 -5.80 15.44 -3.59
N GLY A 378 -6.86 16.18 -3.91
CA GLY A 378 -7.99 16.53 -3.04
C GLY A 378 -9.14 15.51 -3.05
N LEU A 379 -8.91 14.27 -3.47
CA LEU A 379 -9.95 13.25 -3.59
C LEU A 379 -10.80 13.11 -2.32
N VAL A 380 -10.21 13.21 -1.13
CA VAL A 380 -10.94 13.14 0.15
C VAL A 380 -12.01 14.20 0.24
N TYR A 381 -11.71 15.43 -0.17
CA TYR A 381 -12.67 16.54 -0.18
C TYR A 381 -13.78 16.31 -1.21
N THR A 382 -13.41 15.82 -2.41
CA THR A 382 -14.40 15.47 -3.44
C THR A 382 -15.39 14.41 -2.96
N LEU A 383 -14.89 13.34 -2.31
CA LEU A 383 -15.76 12.29 -1.75
C LEU A 383 -16.65 12.82 -0.61
N ALA A 384 -16.15 13.80 0.16
CA ALA A 384 -16.92 14.45 1.22
C ALA A 384 -18.05 15.32 0.65
N ASP A 385 -17.75 16.12 -0.38
CA ASP A 385 -18.74 16.94 -1.08
C ASP A 385 -19.85 16.09 -1.69
N GLU A 386 -19.49 14.97 -2.37
CA GLU A 386 -20.45 14.03 -2.97
C GLU A 386 -21.37 13.34 -1.93
N LEU A 387 -20.88 13.18 -0.68
CA LEU A 387 -21.64 12.61 0.44
C LEU A 387 -22.28 13.68 1.35
N GLU A 388 -22.25 14.94 0.93
CA GLU A 388 -22.79 16.08 1.67
C GLU A 388 -22.30 16.10 3.12
N THR A 389 -20.98 15.90 3.30
CA THR A 389 -20.34 15.77 4.62
C THR A 389 -19.20 16.75 4.73
N ASP A 390 -19.20 17.56 5.78
CA ASP A 390 -18.08 18.44 6.08
C ASP A 390 -16.90 17.64 6.63
N VAL A 391 -15.70 17.97 6.14
CA VAL A 391 -14.44 17.47 6.67
C VAL A 391 -13.49 18.61 7.02
N LYS A 392 -12.65 18.39 8.02
CA LYS A 392 -11.59 19.34 8.35
C LYS A 392 -10.62 19.46 7.17
N MET A 393 -10.29 20.66 6.79
CA MET A 393 -9.19 20.98 5.87
C MET A 393 -7.97 21.41 6.67
N ALA A 394 -6.76 21.20 6.11
CA ALA A 394 -5.56 21.81 6.70
C ALA A 394 -5.74 23.33 6.85
N ASN A 395 -5.25 23.89 7.95
CA ASN A 395 -5.46 25.32 8.26
C ASN A 395 -5.06 26.24 7.11
N GLN A 396 -3.92 25.96 6.46
CA GLN A 396 -3.38 26.73 5.33
C GLN A 396 -4.26 26.65 4.07
N ILE A 397 -5.09 25.61 3.94
CA ILE A 397 -6.03 25.44 2.83
C ILE A 397 -7.41 25.96 3.22
N GLY A 398 -7.93 25.54 4.37
CA GLY A 398 -9.31 25.79 4.79
C GLY A 398 -9.66 27.26 5.00
N TRP A 399 -8.69 28.11 5.40
CA TRP A 399 -8.96 29.54 5.61
C TRP A 399 -9.48 30.22 4.33
N GLY A 400 -9.06 29.75 3.15
CA GLY A 400 -9.50 30.29 1.86
C GLY A 400 -10.97 30.03 1.55
N PHE A 401 -11.57 28.97 2.13
CA PHE A 401 -12.96 28.56 1.89
C PHE A 401 -13.92 29.04 2.99
N GLY A 402 -13.40 29.43 4.16
CA GLY A 402 -14.21 29.91 5.29
C GLY A 402 -14.69 31.36 5.21
N GLY A 403 -14.18 32.16 4.27
CA GLY A 403 -14.42 33.61 4.16
C GLY A 403 -13.70 34.43 5.25
N ARG A 404 -13.25 35.63 4.91
CA ARG A 404 -12.61 36.55 5.87
C ARG A 404 -13.63 36.95 6.94
N GLY A 405 -13.50 36.47 8.15
CA GLY A 405 -14.33 36.80 9.30
C GLY A 405 -15.22 35.71 9.87
N LYS A 406 -15.43 34.56 9.19
CA LYS A 406 -16.22 33.43 9.74
C LYS A 406 -15.46 32.57 10.76
N ALA A 407 -14.14 32.66 10.84
CA ALA A 407 -13.33 31.91 11.82
C ALA A 407 -13.64 32.30 13.30
N ARG A 408 -14.25 33.43 13.56
CA ARG A 408 -14.61 33.88 14.92
C ARG A 408 -15.97 33.36 15.43
N GLN A 409 -16.85 32.79 14.59
CA GLN A 409 -18.19 32.38 15.01
C GLN A 409 -18.33 30.90 15.41
N LYS A 410 -17.28 30.07 15.30
CA LYS A 410 -17.31 28.65 15.71
C LYS A 410 -16.56 28.37 17.02
N LYS A 411 -16.49 29.35 17.94
CA LYS A 411 -16.17 29.11 19.35
C LYS A 411 -17.44 29.36 20.17
N LEU A 412 -18.36 28.46 20.10
CA LEU A 412 -19.42 28.25 21.09
C LEU A 412 -19.72 26.76 21.21
#